data_32b7fd8b4cfe49bf49d544d68dc0b86a
#
_entry.id   32b7fd8b4cfe49bf49d544d68dc0b86a
#
_cell.length_a   1.000
_cell.length_b   1.000
_cell.length_c   1.000
_cell.angle_alpha   90.00
_cell.angle_beta   90.00
_cell.angle_gamma   90.00
#
_symmetry.space_group_name_H-M   'P 1'
#
loop_
_entity.id
_entity.type
_entity.pdbx_description
1 polymer ?
#
loop_
_entity_poly.entity_id
_entity_poly.type
_entity_poly.pdbx_seq_one_letter_code
_entity_poly.pdbx_strand_id
1 'polypeptide(L)'
;MRRWPYILVVDDDADFRAGLRTALEMKGYQVDEAANGEEALLRLADKPPLLVLLDLQTPVMNRREMLQRMRATPELKEVPVVIISGFGFEWEAELMGAQGYIGKPFEAQELEATIANLLRPRLVTGRATLEKPVEKLRS
;
A
#
# COMPACT_ATOMS: atom_id res chain seq x y z
N MET A 1 17.42 2.07 -11.43
CA MET A 1 16.47 3.17 -11.32
C MET A 1 15.05 2.64 -11.32
N ARG A 2 14.23 3.16 -10.41
CA ARG A 2 12.85 2.72 -10.25
C ARG A 2 12.00 3.30 -11.37
N ARG A 3 11.07 2.52 -11.86
CA ARG A 3 10.14 2.98 -12.87
C ARG A 3 8.84 3.41 -12.22
N TRP A 4 8.34 4.54 -12.61
CA TRP A 4 7.08 5.05 -12.09
C TRP A 4 5.99 4.87 -13.16
N PRO A 5 4.77 4.51 -12.80
CA PRO A 5 4.25 4.35 -11.42
C PRO A 5 4.61 3.00 -10.82
N TYR A 6 4.67 2.94 -9.51
CA TYR A 6 5.10 1.72 -8.83
C TYR A 6 4.36 1.53 -7.51
N ILE A 7 4.39 0.28 -7.01
CA ILE A 7 3.87 -0.07 -5.70
C ILE A 7 5.07 -0.28 -4.79
N LEU A 8 5.02 0.29 -3.59
CA LEU A 8 6.09 0.12 -2.61
C LEU A 8 5.68 -0.95 -1.61
N VAL A 9 6.53 -1.97 -1.46
CA VAL A 9 6.32 -3.05 -0.49
C VAL A 9 7.27 -2.85 0.67
N VAL A 10 6.75 -2.70 1.88
CA VAL A 10 7.54 -2.48 3.09
C VAL A 10 7.37 -3.66 4.01
N ASP A 11 8.44 -4.42 4.22
CA ASP A 11 8.39 -5.64 5.02
C ASP A 11 9.82 -6.03 5.36
N ASP A 12 10.08 -6.40 6.62
CA ASP A 12 11.44 -6.77 7.02
C ASP A 12 11.81 -8.19 6.61
N ASP A 13 10.84 -8.99 6.17
CA ASP A 13 11.09 -10.36 5.71
C ASP A 13 11.39 -10.35 4.21
N ALA A 14 12.65 -10.56 3.85
CA ALA A 14 13.06 -10.48 2.45
C ALA A 14 12.37 -11.50 1.57
N ASP A 15 12.12 -12.70 2.08
CA ASP A 15 11.48 -13.74 1.29
C ASP A 15 10.02 -13.40 1.03
N PHE A 16 9.32 -12.91 2.04
CA PHE A 16 7.94 -12.51 1.88
C PHE A 16 7.84 -11.33 0.90
N ARG A 17 8.75 -10.37 1.03
CA ARG A 17 8.80 -9.23 0.12
C ARG A 17 8.98 -9.69 -1.32
N ALA A 18 9.92 -10.62 -1.53
CA ALA A 18 10.19 -11.13 -2.87
C ALA A 18 8.98 -11.83 -3.45
N GLY A 19 8.25 -12.57 -2.63
CA GLY A 19 7.03 -13.23 -3.09
C GLY A 19 5.96 -12.25 -3.50
N LEU A 20 5.77 -11.20 -2.70
CA LEU A 20 4.81 -10.16 -3.05
C LEU A 20 5.20 -9.47 -4.35
N ARG A 21 6.48 -9.16 -4.48
CA ARG A 21 6.97 -8.53 -5.70
C ARG A 21 6.66 -9.36 -6.91
N THR A 22 6.97 -10.67 -6.85
CA THR A 22 6.73 -11.55 -7.96
C THR A 22 5.25 -11.57 -8.34
N ALA A 23 4.38 -11.71 -7.32
CA ALA A 23 2.95 -11.77 -7.57
C ALA A 23 2.44 -10.48 -8.24
N LEU A 24 2.92 -9.34 -7.78
CA LEU A 24 2.48 -8.06 -8.32
C LEU A 24 3.02 -7.81 -9.72
N GLU A 25 4.27 -8.18 -9.95
CA GLU A 25 4.86 -8.00 -11.27
C GLU A 25 4.16 -8.87 -12.31
N MET A 26 3.71 -10.04 -11.89
CA MET A 26 2.97 -10.90 -12.82
C MET A 26 1.64 -10.28 -13.24
N LYS A 27 1.13 -9.33 -12.46
CA LYS A 27 -0.09 -8.62 -12.81
C LYS A 27 0.19 -7.30 -13.53
N GLY A 28 1.45 -7.03 -13.84
CA GLY A 28 1.82 -5.84 -14.60
C GLY A 28 2.23 -4.64 -13.78
N TYR A 29 2.30 -4.77 -12.46
CA TYR A 29 2.71 -3.63 -11.64
C TYR A 29 4.23 -3.53 -11.57
N GLN A 30 4.71 -2.30 -11.49
CA GLN A 30 6.10 -2.04 -11.14
C GLN A 30 6.19 -2.05 -9.61
N VAL A 31 7.25 -2.62 -9.07
CA VAL A 31 7.37 -2.79 -7.62
C VAL A 31 8.73 -2.33 -7.14
N ASP A 32 8.75 -1.63 -6.03
CA ASP A 32 9.98 -1.33 -5.32
C ASP A 32 9.84 -1.86 -3.90
N GLU A 33 10.95 -2.05 -3.22
CA GLU A 33 10.96 -2.71 -1.91
C GLU A 33 11.68 -1.86 -0.88
N ALA A 34 11.22 -2.00 0.36
CA ALA A 34 11.90 -1.41 1.52
C ALA A 34 11.83 -2.41 2.66
N ALA A 35 12.92 -2.55 3.40
CA ALA A 35 12.98 -3.50 4.50
C ALA A 35 12.42 -2.94 5.80
N ASN A 36 12.22 -1.63 5.87
CA ASN A 36 11.71 -0.98 7.06
C ASN A 36 11.23 0.42 6.70
N GLY A 37 10.67 1.12 7.69
CA GLY A 37 10.12 2.44 7.44
C GLY A 37 11.15 3.47 7.03
N GLU A 38 12.37 3.33 7.51
CA GLU A 38 13.43 4.27 7.16
C GLU A 38 13.78 4.16 5.68
N GLU A 39 13.95 2.93 5.20
CA GLU A 39 14.20 2.73 3.77
C GLU A 39 13.00 3.19 2.95
N ALA A 40 11.80 2.94 3.46
CA ALA A 40 10.60 3.37 2.78
C ALA A 40 10.58 4.87 2.58
N LEU A 41 10.98 5.62 3.60
CA LEU A 41 11.02 7.08 3.47
C LEU A 41 11.98 7.53 2.39
N LEU A 42 13.10 6.83 2.22
CA LEU A 42 14.02 7.16 1.15
C LEU A 42 13.40 6.94 -0.22
N ARG A 43 12.64 5.85 -0.37
CA ARG A 43 11.95 5.59 -1.64
C ARG A 43 10.88 6.62 -1.91
N LEU A 44 10.12 6.96 -0.85
CA LEU A 44 9.02 7.92 -0.98
C LEU A 44 9.51 9.30 -1.34
N ALA A 45 10.71 9.67 -0.87
CA ALA A 45 11.26 10.98 -1.15
C ALA A 45 11.61 11.16 -2.62
N ASP A 46 11.84 10.05 -3.32
CA ASP A 46 12.20 10.11 -4.73
C ASP A 46 10.96 10.36 -5.59
N LYS A 47 9.99 9.44 -5.53
CA LYS A 47 8.73 9.58 -6.24
C LYS A 47 7.61 8.94 -5.47
N PRO A 48 6.41 9.53 -5.46
CA PRO A 48 5.28 8.91 -4.76
C PRO A 48 4.87 7.63 -5.47
N PRO A 49 4.59 6.57 -4.71
CA PRO A 49 4.09 5.34 -5.32
C PRO A 49 2.60 5.44 -5.58
N LEU A 50 2.08 4.47 -6.33
CA LEU A 50 0.64 4.34 -6.48
C LEU A 50 -0.01 3.92 -5.17
N LEU A 51 0.72 3.11 -4.39
CA LEU A 51 0.16 2.48 -3.21
C LEU A 51 1.31 1.89 -2.40
N VAL A 52 1.13 1.83 -1.09
CA VAL A 52 2.10 1.23 -0.19
C VAL A 52 1.48 -0.01 0.46
N LEU A 53 2.19 -1.14 0.39
CA LEU A 53 1.84 -2.33 1.15
C LEU A 53 2.76 -2.35 2.35
N LEU A 54 2.20 -2.28 3.54
CA LEU A 54 2.98 -2.18 4.78
C LEU A 54 2.65 -3.34 5.70
N ASP A 55 3.66 -4.17 6.00
CA ASP A 55 3.49 -5.29 6.93
C ASP A 55 3.63 -4.76 8.35
N LEU A 56 2.69 -5.14 9.21
CA LEU A 56 2.75 -4.71 10.61
C LEU A 56 3.90 -5.33 11.38
N GLN A 57 4.55 -6.34 10.83
CA GLN A 57 5.74 -6.89 11.46
C GLN A 57 6.95 -5.97 11.26
N THR A 58 6.86 -5.01 10.34
CA THR A 58 7.87 -3.97 10.23
C THR A 58 7.97 -3.26 11.58
N PRO A 59 9.17 -2.96 12.07
CA PRO A 59 9.33 -2.37 13.41
C PRO A 59 8.43 -1.16 13.63
N VAL A 60 7.78 -1.14 14.79
CA VAL A 60 6.72 -0.17 15.09
C VAL A 60 7.18 1.27 14.93
N MET A 61 8.33 1.58 15.48
CA MET A 61 8.82 2.95 15.45
C MET A 61 8.97 3.44 14.01
N ASN A 62 9.56 2.63 13.18
CA ASN A 62 9.81 3.02 11.80
C ASN A 62 8.53 3.17 11.00
N ARG A 63 7.59 2.24 11.19
CA ARG A 63 6.35 2.34 10.41
C ARG A 63 5.49 3.52 10.85
N ARG A 64 5.52 3.83 12.15
CA ARG A 64 4.77 4.97 12.66
C ARG A 64 5.31 6.28 12.09
N GLU A 65 6.62 6.42 12.12
CA GLU A 65 7.25 7.62 11.57
C GLU A 65 6.98 7.74 10.07
N MET A 66 7.05 6.61 9.35
CA MET A 66 6.78 6.62 7.93
C MET A 66 5.38 7.15 7.64
N LEU A 67 4.38 6.63 8.38
CA LEU A 67 3.00 7.05 8.15
C LEU A 67 2.80 8.51 8.51
N GLN A 68 3.41 8.97 9.58
CA GLN A 68 3.28 10.37 9.97
C GLN A 68 3.86 11.28 8.88
N ARG A 69 5.01 10.93 8.35
CA ARG A 69 5.63 11.73 7.31
C ARG A 69 4.83 11.71 6.03
N MET A 70 4.25 10.56 5.69
CA MET A 70 3.40 10.49 4.51
C MET A 70 2.22 11.44 4.64
N ARG A 71 1.57 11.44 5.79
CA ARG A 71 0.38 12.27 5.97
C ARG A 71 0.72 13.75 6.05
N ALA A 72 1.97 14.09 6.40
CA ALA A 72 2.41 15.47 6.48
C ALA A 72 2.97 16.01 5.16
N THR A 73 3.18 15.15 4.18
CA THR A 73 3.78 15.52 2.90
C THR A 73 2.68 15.63 1.84
N PRO A 74 2.48 16.80 1.25
CA PRO A 74 1.36 16.97 0.31
C PRO A 74 1.33 15.97 -0.83
N GLU A 75 2.49 15.62 -1.37
CA GLU A 75 2.54 14.67 -2.48
C GLU A 75 2.22 13.24 -2.07
N LEU A 76 2.27 12.94 -0.78
CA LEU A 76 2.12 11.58 -0.28
C LEU A 76 0.85 11.35 0.52
N LYS A 77 0.19 12.43 0.94
CA LYS A 77 -0.91 12.24 1.91
C LYS A 77 -2.10 11.51 1.32
N GLU A 78 -2.23 11.51 0.00
CA GLU A 78 -3.33 10.80 -0.64
C GLU A 78 -2.96 9.40 -1.10
N VAL A 79 -1.71 9.00 -0.94
CA VAL A 79 -1.27 7.67 -1.37
C VAL A 79 -1.92 6.63 -0.45
N PRO A 80 -2.64 5.66 -1.01
CA PRO A 80 -3.27 4.66 -0.17
C PRO A 80 -2.25 3.71 0.45
N VAL A 81 -2.50 3.34 1.70
CA VAL A 81 -1.67 2.37 2.42
C VAL A 81 -2.54 1.18 2.76
N VAL A 82 -2.09 -0.01 2.37
CA VAL A 82 -2.74 -1.26 2.70
C VAL A 82 -1.89 -1.97 3.74
N ILE A 83 -2.49 -2.26 4.88
CA ILE A 83 -1.79 -2.95 5.96
C ILE A 83 -1.91 -4.45 5.73
N ILE A 84 -0.79 -5.15 5.88
CA ILE A 84 -0.76 -6.61 5.81
C ILE A 84 -0.40 -7.10 7.20
N SER A 85 -1.20 -8.00 7.77
CA SER A 85 -0.95 -8.43 9.12
C SER A 85 -1.61 -9.76 9.40
N GLY A 86 -1.26 -10.36 10.53
CA GLY A 86 -1.90 -11.57 10.98
C GLY A 86 -3.32 -11.28 11.47
N PHE A 87 -3.95 -12.33 11.91
CA PHE A 87 -5.33 -12.29 12.33
C PHE A 87 -5.55 -11.32 13.50
N GLY A 88 -6.61 -10.56 13.42
CA GLY A 88 -7.05 -9.76 14.55
C GLY A 88 -6.54 -8.34 14.65
N PHE A 89 -5.90 -7.84 13.60
CA PHE A 89 -5.31 -6.51 13.65
C PHE A 89 -5.97 -5.46 12.75
N GLU A 90 -7.19 -5.75 12.27
CA GLU A 90 -7.89 -4.79 11.40
C GLU A 90 -8.13 -3.46 12.09
N TRP A 91 -8.46 -3.51 13.38
CA TRP A 91 -8.76 -2.29 14.13
C TRP A 91 -7.51 -1.39 14.21
N GLU A 92 -6.34 -2.00 14.30
CA GLU A 92 -5.11 -1.23 14.36
C GLU A 92 -4.86 -0.54 13.04
N ALA A 93 -5.15 -1.23 11.93
CA ALA A 93 -4.99 -0.63 10.61
C ALA A 93 -5.88 0.61 10.46
N GLU A 94 -7.11 0.53 10.95
CA GLU A 94 -8.01 1.67 10.89
C GLU A 94 -7.49 2.84 11.71
N LEU A 95 -6.96 2.56 12.90
CA LEU A 95 -6.42 3.61 13.73
C LEU A 95 -5.23 4.29 13.09
N MET A 96 -4.50 3.58 12.26
CA MET A 96 -3.36 4.14 11.56
C MET A 96 -3.74 4.93 10.31
N GLY A 97 -5.02 4.95 9.99
CA GLY A 97 -5.49 5.68 8.81
C GLY A 97 -5.22 4.97 7.51
N ALA A 98 -5.11 3.64 7.54
CA ALA A 98 -4.90 2.87 6.34
C ALA A 98 -6.19 2.80 5.51
N GLN A 99 -6.04 2.72 4.20
CA GLN A 99 -7.17 2.62 3.29
C GLN A 99 -7.60 1.19 3.05
N GLY A 100 -6.75 0.22 3.41
CA GLY A 100 -7.09 -1.18 3.22
C GLY A 100 -6.34 -2.06 4.19
N TYR A 101 -6.79 -3.31 4.27
CA TYR A 101 -6.21 -4.30 5.17
C TYR A 101 -6.29 -5.67 4.52
N ILE A 102 -5.21 -6.44 4.62
CA ILE A 102 -5.20 -7.82 4.16
C ILE A 102 -4.65 -8.68 5.28
N GLY A 103 -5.43 -9.65 5.74
CA GLY A 103 -5.01 -10.56 6.78
C GLY A 103 -4.22 -11.73 6.25
N LYS A 104 -3.19 -12.14 6.96
CA LYS A 104 -2.42 -13.33 6.61
C LYS A 104 -3.08 -14.56 7.22
N PRO A 105 -3.07 -15.68 6.52
CA PRO A 105 -2.59 -15.88 5.16
C PRO A 105 -3.62 -15.38 4.14
N PHE A 106 -3.15 -15.01 2.96
CA PHE A 106 -4.04 -14.55 1.90
C PHE A 106 -3.59 -15.15 0.57
N GLU A 107 -4.51 -15.10 -0.41
CA GLU A 107 -4.19 -15.59 -1.75
C GLU A 107 -3.90 -14.41 -2.66
N ALA A 108 -3.17 -14.69 -3.73
CA ALA A 108 -2.79 -13.65 -4.67
C ALA A 108 -4.00 -12.90 -5.23
N GLN A 109 -5.12 -13.59 -5.41
CA GLN A 109 -6.34 -12.96 -5.90
C GLN A 109 -6.87 -11.92 -4.93
N GLU A 110 -6.79 -12.22 -3.65
CA GLU A 110 -7.27 -11.31 -2.62
C GLU A 110 -6.42 -10.05 -2.59
N LEU A 111 -5.11 -10.22 -2.69
CA LEU A 111 -4.19 -9.11 -2.74
C LEU A 111 -4.49 -8.23 -3.94
N GLU A 112 -4.62 -8.83 -5.11
CA GLU A 112 -4.86 -8.09 -6.32
C GLU A 112 -6.18 -7.34 -6.28
N ALA A 113 -7.23 -8.00 -5.75
CA ALA A 113 -8.54 -7.35 -5.69
C ALA A 113 -8.50 -6.12 -4.79
N THR A 114 -7.82 -6.22 -3.67
CA THR A 114 -7.71 -5.09 -2.75
C THR A 114 -6.99 -3.92 -3.41
N ILE A 115 -5.89 -4.21 -4.09
CA ILE A 115 -5.13 -3.17 -4.76
C ILE A 115 -5.94 -2.55 -5.89
N ALA A 116 -6.56 -3.38 -6.72
CA ALA A 116 -7.32 -2.88 -7.86
C ALA A 116 -8.46 -1.98 -7.41
N ASN A 117 -9.14 -2.35 -6.32
CA ASN A 117 -10.24 -1.55 -5.83
C ASN A 117 -9.78 -0.17 -5.38
N LEU A 118 -8.61 -0.09 -4.74
CA LEU A 118 -8.11 1.18 -4.28
C LEU A 118 -7.56 2.05 -5.39
N LEU A 119 -7.03 1.46 -6.44
CA LEU A 119 -6.43 2.21 -7.53
C LEU A 119 -7.43 2.62 -8.59
N ARG A 120 -8.56 1.93 -8.67
CA ARG A 120 -9.53 2.18 -9.75
C ARG A 120 -9.98 3.64 -9.84
N PRO A 121 -10.37 4.28 -8.75
CA PRO A 121 -10.79 5.68 -8.85
C PRO A 121 -9.67 6.59 -9.33
N ARG A 122 -8.43 6.27 -8.99
CA ARG A 122 -7.30 7.09 -9.38
C ARG A 122 -7.01 6.96 -10.85
N LEU A 123 -7.21 5.76 -11.39
CA LEU A 123 -6.93 5.51 -12.80
C LEU A 123 -8.04 6.02 -13.70
N VAL A 124 -9.26 5.94 -13.22
CA VAL A 124 -10.40 6.40 -13.99
C VAL A 124 -10.45 7.91 -14.05
N THR A 125 -10.06 8.55 -13.13
CA THR A 125 -10.01 9.89 -13.06
C THR A 125 -11.04 10.62 -13.45
N GLY A 126 -11.09 11.29 -13.20
CA GLY A 126 -11.95 11.95 -13.47
C GLY A 126 -13.14 11.70 -13.39
N ARG A 127 -13.75 11.44 -13.36
CA ARG A 127 -14.88 11.28 -13.24
C ARG A 127 -15.30 10.61 -12.39
N ALA A 128 -15.34 10.64 -12.11
CA ALA A 128 -15.69 10.04 -11.20
C ALA A 128 -15.82 9.81 -10.49
N THR A 129 -15.91 10.01 -10.43
CA THR A 129 -16.15 9.69 -9.59
C THR A 129 -16.73 9.49 -9.07
N LEU A 130 -17.15 9.74 -9.60
CA LEU A 130 -17.78 9.34 -9.12
C LEU A 130 -18.38 8.70 -8.70
N GLU A 131 -18.59 8.73 -8.97
CA GLU A 131 -19.08 7.93 -8.48
C GLU A 131 -19.14 7.39 -7.70
N LYS A 132 -19.26 7.66 -7.67
CA LYS A 132 -19.37 6.96 -6.89
C LYS A 132 -19.50 6.47 -6.33
N PRO A 133 -19.61 6.53 -6.39
CA PRO A 133 -19.72 5.76 -5.78
C PRO A 133 -19.89 5.44 -5.25
N VAL A 134 -20.01 5.54 -5.55
CA VAL A 134 -20.31 4.76 -5.03
C VAL A 134 -20.63 4.40 -4.57
N GLU A 135 -20.78 4.53 -4.74
CA GLU A 135 -21.15 3.80 -4.36
C GLU A 135 -21.15 3.43 -3.79
N LYS A 136 -21.23 3.75 -4.17
CA LYS A 136 -21.29 3.12 -3.83
C LYS A 136 -21.01 2.77 -3.32
N LEU A 137 -20.85 3.02 -3.63
CA LEU A 137 -20.64 2.39 -3.31
C LEU A 137 -20.54 2.08 -2.76
N ARG A 138 -20.57 2.08 -2.83
CA ARG A 138 -20.53 1.47 -2.41
C ARG A 138 -20.26 1.06 -1.97
N SER A 139 -20.16 1.31 -2.37
CA SER A 139 -20.00 0.82 -1.93
C SER A 139 -19.92 0.77 -1.77
#